data_30036900c39db3f4843c410aea1b4f8c
#
_entry.id   30036900c39db3f4843c410aea1b4f8c
#
_cell.length_a   1.000
_cell.length_b   1.000
_cell.length_c   1.000
_cell.angle_alpha   90.00
_cell.angle_beta   90.00
_cell.angle_gamma   90.00
#
_symmetry.space_group_name_H-M   'P 1'
#
loop_
_entity.id
_entity.type
_entity.pdbx_description
1 polymer ?
#
loop_
_entity_poly.entity_id
_entity_poly.type
_entity_poly.pdbx_seq_one_letter_code
_entity_poly.pdbx_strand_id
1 'polypeptide(L)'
;ASSTAISKTITMTPTLRRKLEALAERREEIERLLADPATVNDAARYRGLMREFSQLEPIAEGLAAERHALADLAAAEAMRNDPELSELAEEDIDAAHARLFELDSALMAHLVPKDPRDDGGIYLEVRAGTGGDEAAIFAGDLFRMYARYAERQSWKIDVESASPGEHGGFKEI
;
A
#
# COMPACT_ATOMS: atom_id res chain seq x y z
N ALA A 1 -25.14 21.63 15.29
CA ALA A 1 -25.44 20.73 14.14
C ALA A 1 -24.39 19.64 14.16
N SER A 2 -24.76 18.48 14.72
CA SER A 2 -23.91 17.30 14.83
C SER A 2 -23.77 16.67 13.45
N SER A 3 -22.58 16.71 12.89
CA SER A 3 -22.21 15.90 11.71
C SER A 3 -21.90 14.48 12.20
N THR A 4 -22.90 13.61 12.18
CA THR A 4 -22.72 12.18 12.38
C THR A 4 -22.09 11.62 11.11
N ALA A 5 -20.76 11.64 11.05
CA ALA A 5 -20.00 10.85 10.09
C ALA A 5 -20.23 9.38 10.45
N ILE A 6 -21.12 8.70 9.71
CA ILE A 6 -21.25 7.26 9.75
C ILE A 6 -19.95 6.70 9.16
N SER A 7 -18.96 6.51 10.04
CA SER A 7 -17.78 5.70 9.72
C SER A 7 -18.30 4.29 9.50
N LYS A 8 -18.46 3.90 8.24
CA LYS A 8 -18.80 2.54 7.85
C LYS A 8 -17.56 1.70 8.15
N THR A 9 -17.44 1.25 9.40
CA THR A 9 -16.40 0.31 9.83
C THR A 9 -16.59 -0.95 9.00
N ILE A 10 -15.74 -1.12 7.99
CA ILE A 10 -15.70 -2.36 7.23
C ILE A 10 -15.04 -3.38 8.15
N THR A 11 -15.83 -4.14 8.87
CA THR A 11 -15.34 -5.20 9.76
C THR A 11 -14.89 -6.39 8.91
N MET A 12 -13.70 -6.91 9.18
CA MET A 12 -13.18 -8.10 8.53
C MET A 12 -14.10 -9.29 8.77
N THR A 13 -14.72 -9.81 7.71
CA THR A 13 -15.59 -10.98 7.80
C THR A 13 -14.76 -12.28 7.93
N PRO A 14 -15.32 -13.36 8.53
CA PRO A 14 -14.61 -14.64 8.61
C PRO A 14 -14.18 -15.21 7.23
N THR A 15 -14.92 -14.88 6.18
CA THR A 15 -14.58 -15.29 4.80
C THR A 15 -13.37 -14.53 4.27
N LEU A 16 -13.31 -13.22 4.50
CA LEU A 16 -12.16 -12.40 4.13
C LEU A 16 -10.91 -12.80 4.92
N ARG A 17 -11.08 -13.08 6.22
CA ARG A 17 -10.03 -13.60 7.08
C ARG A 17 -9.39 -14.86 6.52
N ARG A 18 -10.20 -15.88 6.24
CA ARG A 18 -9.73 -17.15 5.65
C ARG A 18 -8.98 -16.93 4.32
N LYS A 19 -9.42 -15.95 3.53
CA LYS A 19 -8.74 -15.63 2.27
C LYS A 19 -7.34 -15.05 2.52
N LEU A 20 -7.17 -14.15 3.49
CA LEU A 20 -5.87 -13.61 3.87
C LEU A 20 -4.94 -14.70 4.42
N GLU A 21 -5.46 -15.57 5.29
CA GLU A 21 -4.72 -16.70 5.85
C GLU A 21 -4.23 -17.66 4.76
N ALA A 22 -5.09 -17.98 3.79
CA ALA A 22 -4.68 -18.81 2.64
C ALA A 22 -3.59 -18.14 1.77
N LEU A 23 -3.61 -16.80 1.64
CA LEU A 23 -2.55 -16.07 0.93
C LEU A 23 -1.22 -16.08 1.72
N ALA A 24 -1.27 -16.01 3.04
CA ALA A 24 -0.09 -16.14 3.88
C ALA A 24 0.50 -17.57 3.82
N GLU A 25 -0.35 -18.60 3.86
CA GLU A 25 0.08 -20.01 3.65
C GLU A 25 0.72 -20.20 2.27
N ARG A 26 0.17 -19.58 1.24
CA ARG A 26 0.75 -19.58 -0.12
C ARG A 26 2.14 -18.94 -0.15
N ARG A 27 2.33 -17.85 0.58
CA ARG A 27 3.65 -17.20 0.71
C ARG A 27 4.68 -18.16 1.33
N GLU A 28 4.32 -18.92 2.38
CA GLU A 28 5.19 -19.92 3.00
C GLU A 28 5.50 -21.08 2.06
N GLU A 29 4.53 -21.49 1.23
CA GLU A 29 4.76 -22.50 0.20
C GLU A 29 5.78 -22.01 -0.83
N ILE A 30 5.63 -20.78 -1.31
CA ILE A 30 6.56 -20.16 -2.27
C ILE A 30 7.96 -20.05 -1.69
N GLU A 31 8.11 -19.68 -0.43
CA GLU A 31 9.41 -19.61 0.25
C GLU A 31 10.13 -20.97 0.20
N ARG A 32 9.39 -22.07 0.46
CA ARG A 32 9.92 -23.43 0.35
C ARG A 32 10.29 -23.79 -1.09
N LEU A 33 9.47 -23.39 -2.07
CA LEU A 33 9.75 -23.63 -3.49
C LEU A 33 10.97 -22.85 -3.99
N LEU A 34 11.20 -21.65 -3.50
CA LEU A 34 12.36 -20.82 -3.84
C LEU A 34 13.67 -21.41 -3.30
N ALA A 35 13.60 -22.18 -2.22
CA ALA A 35 14.75 -22.91 -1.67
C ALA A 35 15.07 -24.21 -2.42
N ASP A 36 14.17 -24.68 -3.31
CA ASP A 36 14.38 -25.92 -4.08
C ASP A 36 15.40 -25.69 -5.21
N PRO A 37 16.50 -26.49 -5.27
CA PRO A 37 17.48 -26.42 -6.37
C PRO A 37 16.88 -26.53 -7.78
N ALA A 38 15.81 -27.30 -7.96
CA ALA A 38 15.13 -27.41 -9.24
C ALA A 38 14.48 -26.10 -9.67
N THR A 39 13.94 -25.34 -8.73
CA THR A 39 13.37 -24.01 -8.97
C THR A 39 14.46 -22.97 -9.26
N VAL A 40 15.56 -23.01 -8.52
CA VAL A 40 16.69 -22.08 -8.71
C VAL A 40 17.30 -22.21 -10.11
N ASN A 41 17.32 -23.41 -10.67
CA ASN A 41 17.85 -23.69 -12.02
C ASN A 41 16.88 -23.28 -13.15
N ASP A 42 15.62 -22.97 -12.84
CA ASP A 42 14.63 -22.46 -13.79
C ASP A 42 14.41 -20.96 -13.56
N ALA A 43 15.15 -20.15 -14.30
CA ALA A 43 15.11 -18.68 -14.16
C ALA A 43 13.73 -18.06 -14.42
N ALA A 44 12.90 -18.67 -15.27
CA ALA A 44 11.55 -18.14 -15.55
C ALA A 44 10.61 -18.43 -14.38
N ARG A 45 10.63 -19.66 -13.89
CA ARG A 45 9.86 -20.11 -12.72
C ARG A 45 10.28 -19.33 -11.46
N TYR A 46 11.58 -19.19 -11.23
CA TYR A 46 12.12 -18.43 -10.09
C TYR A 46 11.63 -17.00 -10.08
N ARG A 47 11.71 -16.27 -11.21
CA ARG A 47 11.21 -14.89 -11.31
C ARG A 47 9.70 -14.79 -11.07
N GLY A 48 8.91 -15.76 -11.55
CA GLY A 48 7.47 -15.81 -11.30
C GLY A 48 7.15 -15.93 -9.81
N LEU A 49 7.81 -16.90 -9.14
CA LEU A 49 7.64 -17.13 -7.71
C LEU A 49 8.12 -15.94 -6.85
N MET A 50 9.25 -15.31 -7.21
CA MET A 50 9.74 -14.12 -6.50
C MET A 50 8.76 -12.94 -6.60
N ARG A 51 8.13 -12.76 -7.77
CA ARG A 51 7.10 -11.72 -7.92
C ARG A 51 5.89 -12.01 -7.05
N GLU A 52 5.39 -13.25 -7.06
CA GLU A 52 4.27 -13.70 -6.22
C GLU A 52 4.62 -13.55 -4.74
N PHE A 53 5.82 -13.96 -4.32
CA PHE A 53 6.33 -13.78 -2.96
C PHE A 53 6.28 -12.33 -2.51
N SER A 54 6.85 -11.41 -3.31
CA SER A 54 6.85 -9.97 -2.98
C SER A 54 5.44 -9.36 -2.88
N GLN A 55 4.47 -9.90 -3.62
CA GLN A 55 3.08 -9.45 -3.54
C GLN A 55 2.36 -9.94 -2.28
N LEU A 56 2.76 -11.12 -1.77
CA LEU A 56 2.15 -11.75 -0.60
C LEU A 56 2.83 -11.35 0.72
N GLU A 57 4.07 -10.86 0.68
CA GLU A 57 4.85 -10.47 1.86
C GLU A 57 4.10 -9.49 2.77
N PRO A 58 3.50 -8.37 2.25
CA PRO A 58 2.79 -7.41 3.11
C PRO A 58 1.58 -8.01 3.82
N ILE A 59 0.95 -9.04 3.23
CA ILE A 59 -0.18 -9.75 3.84
C ILE A 59 0.30 -10.59 5.03
N ALA A 60 1.39 -11.35 4.84
CA ALA A 60 1.97 -12.17 5.91
C ALA A 60 2.49 -11.31 7.07
N GLU A 61 3.17 -10.20 6.76
CA GLU A 61 3.62 -9.22 7.76
C GLU A 61 2.44 -8.58 8.51
N GLY A 62 1.39 -8.18 7.79
CA GLY A 62 0.19 -7.59 8.38
C GLY A 62 -0.52 -8.54 9.34
N LEU A 63 -0.68 -9.83 8.95
CA LEU A 63 -1.25 -10.86 9.83
C LEU A 63 -0.36 -11.18 11.04
N ALA A 64 0.97 -11.10 10.90
CA ALA A 64 1.88 -11.25 12.02
C ALA A 64 1.77 -10.07 12.98
N ALA A 65 1.74 -8.83 12.47
CA ALA A 65 1.56 -7.63 13.27
C ALA A 65 0.22 -7.63 14.02
N GLU A 66 -0.84 -8.11 13.38
CA GLU A 66 -2.15 -8.24 14.01
C GLU A 66 -2.13 -9.25 15.18
N ARG A 67 -1.46 -10.41 15.01
CA ARG A 67 -1.30 -11.36 16.11
C ARG A 67 -0.54 -10.75 17.30
N HIS A 68 0.48 -9.95 17.04
CA HIS A 68 1.19 -9.22 18.09
C HIS A 68 0.28 -8.20 18.80
N ALA A 69 -0.45 -7.38 18.04
CA ALA A 69 -1.37 -6.41 18.63
C ALA A 69 -2.49 -7.04 19.45
N LEU A 70 -2.99 -8.23 19.05
CA LEU A 70 -3.95 -9.00 19.85
C LEU A 70 -3.33 -9.55 21.15
N ALA A 71 -2.05 -9.96 21.10
CA ALA A 71 -1.34 -10.40 22.30
C ALA A 71 -1.08 -9.23 23.27
N ASP A 72 -0.71 -8.07 22.73
CA ASP A 72 -0.52 -6.84 23.52
C ASP A 72 -1.84 -6.40 24.18
N LEU A 73 -2.94 -6.44 23.42
CA LEU A 73 -4.27 -6.16 23.95
C LEU A 73 -4.64 -7.10 25.11
N ALA A 74 -4.44 -8.41 24.93
CA ALA A 74 -4.73 -9.40 25.97
C ALA A 74 -3.86 -9.20 27.23
N ALA A 75 -2.58 -8.79 27.05
CA ALA A 75 -1.71 -8.48 28.16
C ALA A 75 -2.15 -7.21 28.92
N ALA A 76 -2.54 -6.16 28.20
CA ALA A 76 -3.06 -4.93 28.79
C ALA A 76 -4.40 -5.17 29.53
N GLU A 77 -5.31 -5.94 28.95
CA GLU A 77 -6.57 -6.34 29.60
C GLU A 77 -6.33 -7.13 30.89
N ALA A 78 -5.32 -7.97 30.98
CA ALA A 78 -4.95 -8.71 32.17
C ALA A 78 -4.46 -7.77 33.31
N MET A 79 -3.80 -6.66 32.96
CA MET A 79 -3.32 -5.66 33.94
C MET A 79 -4.40 -4.69 34.41
N ARG A 80 -5.54 -4.62 33.75
CA ARG A 80 -6.64 -3.65 34.03
C ARG A 80 -7.19 -3.73 35.46
N ASN A 81 -7.13 -4.91 36.06
CA ASN A 81 -7.67 -5.12 37.44
C ASN A 81 -6.66 -4.76 38.53
N ASP A 82 -5.43 -4.40 38.17
CA ASP A 82 -4.42 -3.95 39.13
C ASP A 82 -4.56 -2.43 39.34
N PRO A 83 -4.85 -1.95 40.55
CA PRO A 83 -5.05 -0.52 40.83
C PRO A 83 -3.82 0.35 40.51
N GLU A 84 -2.61 -0.21 40.55
CA GLU A 84 -1.38 0.52 40.28
C GLU A 84 -1.10 0.60 38.77
N LEU A 85 -1.65 -0.31 37.96
CA LEU A 85 -1.42 -0.43 36.53
C LEU A 85 -2.64 -0.07 35.68
N SER A 86 -3.81 0.18 36.29
CA SER A 86 -5.06 0.35 35.56
C SER A 86 -5.05 1.53 34.54
N GLU A 87 -4.43 2.66 34.90
CA GLU A 87 -4.33 3.82 34.03
C GLU A 87 -3.48 3.51 32.80
N LEU A 88 -2.31 2.89 33.00
CA LEU A 88 -1.42 2.45 31.92
C LEU A 88 -2.09 1.37 31.06
N ALA A 89 -2.79 0.43 31.68
CA ALA A 89 -3.52 -0.61 30.96
C ALA A 89 -4.62 -0.04 30.04
N GLU A 90 -5.34 1.00 30.45
CA GLU A 90 -6.34 1.67 29.61
C GLU A 90 -5.67 2.36 28.40
N GLU A 91 -4.54 3.03 28.59
CA GLU A 91 -3.79 3.64 27.48
C GLU A 91 -3.31 2.58 26.48
N ASP A 92 -2.76 1.46 26.96
CA ASP A 92 -2.28 0.36 26.12
C ASP A 92 -3.44 -0.33 25.39
N ILE A 93 -4.60 -0.49 26.01
CA ILE A 93 -5.82 -1.03 25.39
C ILE A 93 -6.26 -0.12 24.24
N ASP A 94 -6.32 1.19 24.44
CA ASP A 94 -6.73 2.14 23.43
C ASP A 94 -5.73 2.15 22.26
N ALA A 95 -4.43 2.11 22.55
CA ALA A 95 -3.39 2.03 21.54
C ALA A 95 -3.46 0.72 20.71
N ALA A 96 -3.69 -0.41 21.38
CA ALA A 96 -3.86 -1.71 20.72
C ALA A 96 -5.09 -1.74 19.81
N HIS A 97 -6.22 -1.19 20.25
CA HIS A 97 -7.42 -1.07 19.41
C HIS A 97 -7.22 -0.19 18.19
N ALA A 98 -6.55 0.96 18.34
CA ALA A 98 -6.22 1.82 17.22
C ALA A 98 -5.31 1.10 16.21
N ARG A 99 -4.30 0.37 16.70
CA ARG A 99 -3.39 -0.41 15.86
C ARG A 99 -4.10 -1.54 15.12
N LEU A 100 -4.99 -2.28 15.77
CA LEU A 100 -5.80 -3.34 15.15
C LEU A 100 -6.69 -2.78 14.04
N PHE A 101 -7.30 -1.61 14.25
CA PHE A 101 -8.12 -0.96 13.22
C PHE A 101 -7.31 -0.57 11.98
N GLU A 102 -6.10 -0.03 12.18
CA GLU A 102 -5.19 0.29 11.06
C GLU A 102 -4.78 -0.96 10.28
N LEU A 103 -4.42 -2.04 11.01
CA LEU A 103 -4.01 -3.30 10.40
C LEU A 103 -5.15 -3.97 9.62
N ASP A 104 -6.36 -3.99 10.17
CA ASP A 104 -7.55 -4.49 9.48
C ASP A 104 -7.81 -3.73 8.18
N SER A 105 -7.69 -2.41 8.21
CA SER A 105 -7.88 -1.56 7.03
C SER A 105 -6.83 -1.82 5.97
N ALA A 106 -5.56 -1.96 6.36
CA ALA A 106 -4.45 -2.27 5.46
C ALA A 106 -4.59 -3.67 4.84
N LEU A 107 -4.92 -4.68 5.66
CA LEU A 107 -5.12 -6.06 5.19
C LEU A 107 -6.28 -6.16 4.19
N MET A 108 -7.39 -5.44 4.43
CA MET A 108 -8.50 -5.43 3.49
C MET A 108 -8.15 -4.77 2.16
N ALA A 109 -7.27 -3.77 2.14
CA ALA A 109 -6.81 -3.15 0.91
C ALA A 109 -6.10 -4.17 -0.01
N HIS A 110 -5.39 -5.15 0.56
CA HIS A 110 -4.73 -6.21 -0.21
C HIS A 110 -5.70 -7.23 -0.84
N LEU A 111 -6.96 -7.28 -0.39
CA LEU A 111 -7.99 -8.14 -0.98
C LEU A 111 -8.70 -7.50 -2.19
N VAL A 112 -8.48 -6.22 -2.43
CA VAL A 112 -8.99 -5.55 -3.64
C VAL A 112 -8.19 -6.10 -4.84
N PRO A 113 -8.87 -6.63 -5.88
CA PRO A 113 -8.19 -7.09 -7.08
C PRO A 113 -7.37 -5.95 -7.69
N LYS A 114 -6.07 -6.19 -7.89
CA LYS A 114 -5.23 -5.25 -8.63
C LYS A 114 -5.64 -5.26 -10.10
N ASP A 115 -5.74 -4.08 -10.71
CA ASP A 115 -5.89 -3.99 -12.17
C ASP A 115 -4.57 -4.45 -12.79
N PRO A 116 -4.57 -5.43 -13.73
CA PRO A 116 -3.34 -5.84 -14.42
C PRO A 116 -2.61 -4.68 -15.12
N ARG A 117 -3.30 -3.58 -15.38
CA ARG A 117 -2.72 -2.36 -15.96
C ARG A 117 -1.89 -1.55 -14.96
N ASP A 118 -2.08 -1.77 -13.65
CA ASP A 118 -1.33 -1.05 -12.61
C ASP A 118 0.15 -1.47 -12.55
N ASP A 119 0.49 -2.66 -13.09
CA ASP A 119 1.86 -3.16 -13.16
C ASP A 119 2.65 -2.61 -14.37
N GLY A 120 2.00 -1.88 -15.27
CA GLY A 120 2.57 -1.30 -16.48
C GLY A 120 3.03 0.14 -16.31
N GLY A 121 3.98 0.56 -17.16
CA GLY A 121 4.26 1.98 -17.33
C GLY A 121 3.06 2.72 -17.91
N ILE A 122 2.95 4.00 -17.60
CA ILE A 122 1.93 4.89 -18.17
C ILE A 122 2.55 5.97 -19.02
N TYR A 123 1.82 6.40 -20.04
CA TYR A 123 2.12 7.64 -20.76
C TYR A 123 1.27 8.76 -20.17
N LEU A 124 1.95 9.82 -19.71
CA LEU A 124 1.30 11.03 -19.25
C LEU A 124 1.62 12.16 -20.25
N GLU A 125 0.58 12.72 -20.84
CA GLU A 125 0.69 13.85 -21.74
C GLU A 125 0.06 15.09 -21.09
N VAL A 126 0.80 16.20 -21.10
CA VAL A 126 0.34 17.49 -20.61
C VAL A 126 0.40 18.50 -21.77
N ARG A 127 -0.76 19.08 -22.13
CA ARG A 127 -0.89 20.10 -23.18
C ARG A 127 -1.39 21.43 -22.62
N ALA A 128 -0.83 22.51 -23.13
CA ALA A 128 -1.18 23.86 -22.71
C ALA A 128 -2.59 24.34 -23.12
N GLY A 129 -3.28 23.60 -24.00
CA GLY A 129 -4.61 24.00 -24.49
C GLY A 129 -4.62 25.37 -25.20
N THR A 130 -5.71 26.13 -25.06
CA THR A 130 -5.92 27.43 -25.76
C THR A 130 -5.44 28.64 -24.95
N GLY A 131 -4.79 28.46 -23.81
CA GLY A 131 -4.46 29.52 -22.84
C GLY A 131 -3.18 30.32 -23.15
N GLY A 132 -2.51 30.13 -24.28
CA GLY A 132 -1.29 30.86 -24.62
C GLY A 132 -0.11 30.56 -23.67
N ASP A 133 0.73 31.57 -23.42
CA ASP A 133 1.96 31.43 -22.62
C ASP A 133 1.73 31.05 -21.17
N GLU A 134 0.68 31.58 -20.55
CA GLU A 134 0.33 31.24 -19.16
C GLU A 134 -0.03 29.75 -19.03
N ALA A 135 -0.76 29.20 -20.01
CA ALA A 135 -1.07 27.78 -20.03
C ALA A 135 0.18 26.91 -20.26
N ALA A 136 1.12 27.39 -21.07
CA ALA A 136 2.41 26.71 -21.28
C ALA A 136 3.25 26.69 -19.98
N ILE A 137 3.30 27.78 -19.26
CA ILE A 137 3.97 27.88 -17.94
C ILE A 137 3.31 26.93 -16.96
N PHE A 138 1.97 26.92 -16.88
CA PHE A 138 1.23 26.01 -16.01
C PHE A 138 1.42 24.53 -16.37
N ALA A 139 1.51 24.20 -17.65
CA ALA A 139 1.86 22.83 -18.08
C ALA A 139 3.26 22.41 -17.57
N GLY A 140 4.21 23.35 -17.54
CA GLY A 140 5.52 23.14 -16.93
C GLY A 140 5.44 22.91 -15.41
N ASP A 141 4.54 23.61 -14.72
CA ASP A 141 4.31 23.41 -13.29
C ASP A 141 3.69 22.03 -13.01
N LEU A 142 2.72 21.62 -13.81
CA LEU A 142 2.13 20.29 -13.73
C LEU A 142 3.17 19.19 -13.97
N PHE A 143 4.00 19.34 -15.00
CA PHE A 143 5.09 18.38 -15.24
C PHE A 143 6.01 18.28 -14.02
N ARG A 144 6.44 19.40 -13.43
CA ARG A 144 7.25 19.39 -12.22
C ARG A 144 6.57 18.71 -11.04
N MET A 145 5.27 18.93 -10.87
CA MET A 145 4.47 18.28 -9.82
C MET A 145 4.48 16.76 -9.99
N TYR A 146 4.19 16.27 -11.18
CA TYR A 146 4.20 14.82 -11.48
C TYR A 146 5.61 14.22 -11.37
N ALA A 147 6.64 14.93 -11.82
CA ALA A 147 8.02 14.50 -11.68
C ALA A 147 8.42 14.33 -10.20
N ARG A 148 8.05 15.29 -9.35
CA ARG A 148 8.28 15.18 -7.90
C ARG A 148 7.47 14.07 -7.23
N TYR A 149 6.26 13.81 -7.71
CA TYR A 149 5.46 12.69 -7.23
C TYR A 149 6.14 11.36 -7.58
N ALA A 150 6.54 11.17 -8.83
CA ALA A 150 7.23 9.97 -9.30
C ALA A 150 8.55 9.74 -8.55
N GLU A 151 9.32 10.81 -8.30
CA GLU A 151 10.55 10.74 -7.48
C GLU A 151 10.27 10.17 -6.08
N ARG A 152 9.21 10.65 -5.41
CA ARG A 152 8.79 10.13 -4.09
C ARG A 152 8.34 8.67 -4.14
N GLN A 153 7.79 8.23 -5.27
CA GLN A 153 7.38 6.85 -5.49
C GLN A 153 8.52 5.96 -6.04
N SER A 154 9.73 6.52 -6.23
CA SER A 154 10.87 5.83 -6.86
C SER A 154 10.56 5.34 -8.28
N TRP A 155 9.68 6.03 -9.00
CA TRP A 155 9.37 5.74 -10.40
C TRP A 155 10.37 6.42 -11.32
N LYS A 156 10.78 5.72 -12.37
CA LYS A 156 11.59 6.29 -13.42
C LYS A 156 10.71 7.07 -14.39
N ILE A 157 11.15 8.28 -14.75
CA ILE A 157 10.53 9.10 -15.79
C ILE A 157 11.45 9.14 -16.99
N ASP A 158 10.89 8.87 -18.16
CA ASP A 158 11.51 9.07 -19.46
C ASP A 158 10.64 10.08 -20.22
N VAL A 159 11.26 11.17 -20.73
CA VAL A 159 10.56 12.17 -21.53
C VAL A 159 10.62 11.74 -22.99
N GLU A 160 9.48 11.35 -23.57
CA GLU A 160 9.37 10.89 -24.96
C GLU A 160 9.42 12.05 -25.94
N SER A 161 8.72 13.14 -25.63
CA SER A 161 8.70 14.35 -26.43
C SER A 161 8.45 15.59 -25.57
N ALA A 162 8.97 16.74 -26.00
CA ALA A 162 8.72 18.02 -25.36
C ALA A 162 8.73 19.13 -26.40
N SER A 163 7.68 19.96 -26.39
CA SER A 163 7.58 21.20 -27.17
C SER A 163 7.59 22.38 -26.19
N PRO A 164 8.70 23.14 -26.10
CA PRO A 164 8.80 24.25 -25.16
C PRO A 164 7.86 25.41 -25.53
N GLY A 165 7.37 26.12 -24.50
CA GLY A 165 6.68 27.39 -24.65
C GLY A 165 7.65 28.53 -24.98
N GLU A 166 7.18 29.59 -25.61
CA GLU A 166 8.00 30.75 -26.02
C GLU A 166 8.51 31.54 -24.81
N HIS A 167 7.73 31.59 -23.74
CA HIS A 167 8.05 32.30 -22.50
C HIS A 167 8.29 31.35 -21.32
N GLY A 168 8.64 30.08 -21.59
CA GLY A 168 8.86 29.03 -20.62
C GLY A 168 7.72 28.02 -20.55
N GLY A 169 7.92 26.96 -19.75
CA GLY A 169 6.99 25.83 -19.70
C GLY A 169 6.98 25.02 -21.00
N PHE A 170 5.84 24.35 -21.26
CA PHE A 170 5.68 23.47 -22.41
C PHE A 170 4.35 23.70 -23.12
N LYS A 171 4.37 23.75 -24.46
CA LYS A 171 3.14 23.63 -25.26
C LYS A 171 2.58 22.22 -25.16
N GLU A 172 3.50 21.23 -25.08
CA GLU A 172 3.20 19.82 -24.90
C GLU A 172 4.42 19.12 -24.30
N ILE A 173 4.19 18.20 -23.38
CA ILE A 173 5.20 17.32 -22.85
C ILE A 173 4.57 16.01 -22.42
#